data_ab6654c9e1d4bb41b3cace782ff2f095
#
_entry.id   ab6654c9e1d4bb41b3cace782ff2f095
#
_cell.length_a   1.000
_cell.length_b   1.000
_cell.length_c   1.000
_cell.angle_alpha   90.00
_cell.angle_beta   90.00
_cell.angle_gamma   90.00
#
_symmetry.space_group_name_H-M   'P 1'
#
loop_
_entity.id
_entity.type
_entity.pdbx_description
1 polymer ?
#
loop_
_entity_poly.entity_id
_entity_poly.type
_entity_poly.pdbx_seq_one_letter_code
_entity_poly.pdbx_strand_id
1 'polypeptide(L)'
;VRRYFKDLPQDSIPYIPTQVEVQIITLQPKIPVSEIEDVKRTLRDYTDRVTKGEIDFSTLARLYSEDKASAIKGGECGFMGRGMMDPAYANVAFSLQDPKKVSKIVESEFGFHIIQLIEKRGDRVNTRHILLRPKVSEKELTEACARLDSIADDIRANKFTFDDAAAVISQDKDTRNNHGIMVNINEHSGITTSKFQMQDLPQDVAKVVDKMNVGEISKAFTMINEKDGKEVCAIVKLKTKINGHKATIAEDYQDLKEIVMDKRREEVLQKWILNKQKHTYVRINENWQKCDFKYPGWVKND
;
A
#
# COMPACT_ATOMS: atom_id res chain seq x y z
N VAL A 1 29.04 -8.91 11.64
CA VAL A 1 28.38 -7.87 12.44
C VAL A 1 29.24 -7.49 13.65
N ARG A 2 29.48 -8.41 14.61
CA ARG A 2 30.23 -8.11 15.86
C ARG A 2 31.60 -7.45 15.62
N ARG A 3 32.40 -7.99 14.66
CA ARG A 3 33.71 -7.44 14.30
C ARG A 3 33.57 -6.02 13.70
N TYR A 4 32.62 -5.85 12.77
CA TYR A 4 32.34 -4.57 12.13
C TYR A 4 31.94 -3.51 13.17
N PHE A 5 31.02 -3.86 14.08
CA PHE A 5 30.54 -2.95 15.12
C PHE A 5 31.64 -2.56 16.11
N LYS A 6 32.53 -3.51 16.47
CA LYS A 6 33.64 -3.25 17.38
C LYS A 6 34.65 -2.25 16.81
N ASP A 7 34.82 -2.27 15.49
CA ASP A 7 35.79 -1.44 14.78
C ASP A 7 35.20 -0.05 14.38
N LEU A 8 33.92 0.23 14.69
CA LEU A 8 33.28 1.51 14.41
C LEU A 8 33.67 2.57 15.44
N PRO A 9 34.05 3.80 15.01
CA PRO A 9 34.14 4.94 15.89
C PRO A 9 32.80 5.23 16.59
N GLN A 10 32.81 5.72 17.80
CA GLN A 10 31.61 6.03 18.57
C GLN A 10 30.61 6.97 17.83
N ASP A 11 31.14 7.90 17.04
CA ASP A 11 30.34 8.84 16.26
C ASP A 11 29.77 8.24 15.01
N SER A 12 30.26 7.05 14.61
CA SER A 12 29.78 6.30 13.44
C SER A 12 28.82 5.15 13.80
N ILE A 13 28.50 4.99 15.09
CA ILE A 13 27.49 4.01 15.52
C ILE A 13 26.14 4.45 14.99
N PRO A 14 25.41 3.58 14.22
CA PRO A 14 24.11 3.92 13.69
C PRO A 14 23.11 4.29 14.79
N TYR A 15 22.29 5.28 14.50
CA TYR A 15 21.15 5.62 15.36
C TYR A 15 19.94 4.81 14.89
N ILE A 16 19.34 4.07 15.78
CA ILE A 16 18.09 3.35 15.57
C ILE A 16 16.94 4.29 15.94
N PRO A 17 16.08 4.68 15.00
CA PRO A 17 14.95 5.54 15.31
C PRO A 17 13.92 4.84 16.20
N THR A 18 13.03 5.61 16.80
CA THR A 18 11.92 5.07 17.61
C THR A 18 11.12 4.07 16.81
N GLN A 19 10.95 2.89 17.37
CA GLN A 19 10.15 1.79 16.79
C GLN A 19 8.94 1.51 17.66
N VAL A 20 7.81 1.21 17.04
CA VAL A 20 6.55 0.90 17.70
C VAL A 20 5.94 -0.39 17.15
N GLU A 21 5.28 -1.16 18.00
CA GLU A 21 4.35 -2.22 17.57
C GLU A 21 2.93 -1.78 17.87
N VAL A 22 2.08 -1.88 16.87
CA VAL A 22 0.70 -1.41 16.91
C VAL A 22 -0.25 -2.54 16.56
N GLN A 23 -1.34 -2.64 17.32
CA GLN A 23 -2.49 -3.45 16.98
C GLN A 23 -3.61 -2.54 16.49
N ILE A 24 -4.40 -3.01 15.51
CA ILE A 24 -5.50 -2.27 14.92
C ILE A 24 -6.77 -3.12 14.84
N ILE A 25 -7.91 -2.51 15.09
CA ILE A 25 -9.23 -3.06 14.78
C ILE A 25 -9.93 -2.06 13.87
N THR A 26 -10.42 -2.53 12.75
CA THR A 26 -11.16 -1.69 11.81
C THR A 26 -12.60 -2.16 11.64
N LEU A 27 -13.51 -1.21 11.46
CA LEU A 27 -14.88 -1.44 11.04
C LEU A 27 -15.18 -0.60 9.81
N GLN A 28 -15.79 -1.22 8.81
CA GLN A 28 -16.37 -0.51 7.67
C GLN A 28 -17.73 0.05 8.09
N PRO A 29 -17.99 1.34 7.87
CA PRO A 29 -19.33 1.89 8.05
C PRO A 29 -20.30 1.22 7.06
N LYS A 30 -21.56 1.14 7.44
CA LYS A 30 -22.59 0.60 6.54
C LYS A 30 -22.82 1.58 5.40
N ILE A 31 -22.75 1.09 4.18
CA ILE A 31 -23.04 1.90 3.00
C ILE A 31 -24.56 1.93 2.81
N PRO A 32 -25.20 3.11 2.74
CA PRO A 32 -26.64 3.22 2.44
C PRO A 32 -26.98 2.63 1.08
N VAL A 33 -28.10 1.93 0.99
CA VAL A 33 -28.55 1.34 -0.29
C VAL A 33 -28.80 2.43 -1.33
N SER A 34 -29.23 3.61 -0.92
CA SER A 34 -29.39 4.77 -1.79
C SER A 34 -28.10 5.16 -2.50
N GLU A 35 -26.97 5.19 -1.79
CA GLU A 35 -25.67 5.52 -2.37
C GLU A 35 -25.22 4.47 -3.40
N ILE A 36 -25.49 3.20 -3.10
CA ILE A 36 -25.19 2.10 -4.04
C ILE A 36 -26.02 2.28 -5.33
N GLU A 37 -27.30 2.59 -5.20
CA GLU A 37 -28.16 2.80 -6.38
C GLU A 37 -27.81 4.07 -7.16
N ASP A 38 -27.36 5.12 -6.48
CA ASP A 38 -26.89 6.34 -7.13
C ASP A 38 -25.63 6.11 -7.96
N VAL A 39 -24.66 5.36 -7.41
CA VAL A 39 -23.46 4.93 -8.15
C VAL A 39 -23.85 4.09 -9.37
N LYS A 40 -24.72 3.11 -9.20
CA LYS A 40 -25.18 2.26 -10.31
C LYS A 40 -25.94 3.07 -11.37
N ARG A 41 -26.75 4.04 -10.96
CA ARG A 41 -27.45 4.95 -11.88
C ARG A 41 -26.46 5.79 -12.69
N THR A 42 -25.44 6.34 -12.04
CA THR A 42 -24.39 7.12 -12.69
C THR A 42 -23.61 6.29 -13.71
N LEU A 43 -23.24 5.05 -13.35
CA LEU A 43 -22.53 4.17 -14.28
C LEU A 43 -23.39 3.73 -15.47
N ARG A 44 -24.73 3.57 -15.29
CA ARG A 44 -25.66 3.33 -16.40
C ARG A 44 -25.70 4.54 -17.33
N ASP A 45 -25.81 5.77 -16.79
CA ASP A 45 -25.75 6.99 -17.58
C ASP A 45 -24.46 7.08 -18.41
N TYR A 46 -23.31 6.80 -17.80
CA TYR A 46 -22.04 6.77 -18.52
C TYR A 46 -22.04 5.75 -19.66
N THR A 47 -22.57 4.55 -19.40
CA THR A 47 -22.70 3.50 -20.41
C THR A 47 -23.56 3.94 -21.57
N ASP A 48 -24.70 4.58 -21.30
CA ASP A 48 -25.64 5.07 -22.32
C ASP A 48 -25.00 6.17 -23.17
N ARG A 49 -24.33 7.12 -22.56
CA ARG A 49 -23.65 8.23 -23.27
C ARG A 49 -22.51 7.72 -24.17
N VAL A 50 -21.73 6.75 -23.70
CA VAL A 50 -20.69 6.12 -24.54
C VAL A 50 -21.32 5.36 -25.69
N THR A 51 -22.38 4.58 -25.43
CA THR A 51 -23.06 3.77 -26.45
C THR A 51 -23.71 4.61 -27.54
N LYS A 52 -24.23 5.78 -27.18
CA LYS A 52 -24.79 6.79 -28.12
C LYS A 52 -23.72 7.57 -28.87
N GLY A 53 -22.44 7.44 -28.49
CA GLY A 53 -21.35 8.19 -29.08
C GLY A 53 -21.29 9.67 -28.66
N GLU A 54 -21.99 10.05 -27.58
CA GLU A 54 -22.00 11.41 -27.06
C GLU A 54 -20.65 11.80 -26.44
N ILE A 55 -19.93 10.82 -25.89
CA ILE A 55 -18.61 11.00 -25.25
C ILE A 55 -17.80 9.72 -25.32
N ASP A 56 -16.48 9.84 -25.42
CA ASP A 56 -15.59 8.68 -25.38
C ASP A 56 -15.43 8.14 -23.96
N PHE A 57 -15.36 6.81 -23.84
CA PHE A 57 -15.13 6.13 -22.57
C PHE A 57 -13.87 6.66 -21.84
N SER A 58 -12.77 6.86 -22.58
CA SER A 58 -11.52 7.37 -22.03
C SER A 58 -11.65 8.78 -21.43
N THR A 59 -12.49 9.61 -22.01
CA THR A 59 -12.77 10.96 -21.49
C THR A 59 -13.56 10.88 -20.18
N LEU A 60 -14.60 10.05 -20.11
CA LEU A 60 -15.33 9.83 -18.87
C LEU A 60 -14.43 9.24 -17.78
N ALA A 61 -13.56 8.29 -18.13
CA ALA A 61 -12.63 7.71 -17.17
C ALA A 61 -11.69 8.76 -16.57
N ARG A 62 -11.15 9.66 -17.39
CA ARG A 62 -10.28 10.76 -16.91
C ARG A 62 -10.99 11.74 -15.99
N LEU A 63 -12.26 12.00 -16.26
CA LEU A 63 -13.03 13.01 -15.52
C LEU A 63 -13.60 12.45 -14.22
N TYR A 64 -14.03 11.18 -14.21
CA TYR A 64 -14.92 10.70 -13.16
C TYR A 64 -14.45 9.38 -12.51
N SER A 65 -13.48 8.64 -13.08
CA SER A 65 -13.02 7.41 -12.43
C SER A 65 -12.27 7.72 -11.14
N GLU A 66 -12.63 6.99 -10.10
CA GLU A 66 -11.98 7.07 -8.78
C GLU A 66 -10.73 6.17 -8.68
N ASP A 67 -10.44 5.36 -9.70
CA ASP A 67 -9.13 4.75 -9.86
C ASP A 67 -8.16 5.74 -10.51
N LYS A 68 -7.50 6.55 -9.69
CA LYS A 68 -6.59 7.60 -10.15
C LYS A 68 -5.42 7.06 -10.99
N ALA A 69 -4.98 5.83 -10.73
CA ALA A 69 -3.84 5.24 -11.43
C ALA A 69 -4.14 4.97 -12.92
N SER A 70 -5.35 4.48 -13.23
CA SER A 70 -5.79 4.25 -14.60
C SER A 70 -6.50 5.48 -15.22
N ALA A 71 -7.17 6.30 -14.42
CA ALA A 71 -7.92 7.48 -14.88
C ALA A 71 -7.07 8.41 -15.74
N ILE A 72 -5.83 8.71 -15.33
CA ILE A 72 -4.87 9.54 -16.07
C ILE A 72 -4.63 9.00 -17.49
N LYS A 73 -4.68 7.66 -17.65
CA LYS A 73 -4.52 6.96 -18.93
C LYS A 73 -5.86 6.69 -19.64
N GLY A 74 -6.95 7.36 -19.22
CA GLY A 74 -8.29 7.14 -19.78
C GLY A 74 -8.91 5.81 -19.34
N GLY A 75 -8.57 5.34 -18.14
CA GLY A 75 -9.04 4.09 -17.55
C GLY A 75 -8.26 2.85 -17.98
N GLU A 76 -7.21 2.97 -18.80
CA GLU A 76 -6.44 1.85 -19.33
C GLU A 76 -5.59 1.18 -18.27
N CYS A 77 -5.73 -0.15 -18.13
CA CYS A 77 -5.05 -0.98 -17.14
C CYS A 77 -3.81 -1.70 -17.69
N GLY A 78 -3.63 -1.73 -19.03
CA GLY A 78 -2.59 -2.52 -19.68
C GLY A 78 -2.94 -4.00 -19.79
N PHE A 79 -2.01 -4.80 -20.34
CA PHE A 79 -2.20 -6.24 -20.50
C PHE A 79 -2.04 -6.98 -19.18
N MET A 80 -3.13 -7.59 -18.70
CA MET A 80 -3.14 -8.38 -17.47
C MET A 80 -3.69 -9.78 -17.72
N GLY A 81 -3.10 -10.76 -17.01
CA GLY A 81 -3.63 -12.12 -16.92
C GLY A 81 -4.74 -12.23 -15.87
N ARG A 82 -5.56 -13.27 -15.97
CA ARG A 82 -6.72 -13.48 -15.08
C ARG A 82 -6.38 -13.43 -13.59
N GLY A 83 -5.25 -13.99 -13.18
CA GLY A 83 -4.83 -14.04 -11.78
C GLY A 83 -4.32 -12.72 -11.20
N MET A 84 -4.20 -11.67 -12.03
CA MET A 84 -3.77 -10.33 -11.60
C MET A 84 -4.94 -9.38 -11.34
N MET A 85 -6.17 -9.85 -11.51
CA MET A 85 -7.40 -9.05 -11.41
C MET A 85 -8.28 -9.59 -10.31
N ASP A 86 -9.15 -8.73 -9.77
CA ASP A 86 -10.29 -9.18 -8.97
C ASP A 86 -11.10 -10.23 -9.74
N PRO A 87 -11.54 -11.34 -9.12
CA PRO A 87 -12.22 -12.42 -9.79
C PRO A 87 -13.50 -11.99 -10.55
N ALA A 88 -14.31 -11.08 -9.99
CA ALA A 88 -15.52 -10.58 -10.62
C ALA A 88 -15.17 -9.73 -11.85
N TYR A 89 -14.17 -8.85 -11.71
CA TYR A 89 -13.65 -8.05 -12.82
C TYR A 89 -13.09 -8.95 -13.93
N ALA A 90 -12.23 -9.92 -13.60
CA ALA A 90 -11.61 -10.84 -14.54
C ALA A 90 -12.65 -11.62 -15.35
N ASN A 91 -13.70 -12.13 -14.70
CA ASN A 91 -14.77 -12.87 -15.38
C ASN A 91 -15.43 -12.05 -16.48
N VAL A 92 -15.70 -10.79 -16.22
CA VAL A 92 -16.30 -9.88 -17.21
C VAL A 92 -15.27 -9.47 -18.26
N ALA A 93 -14.08 -9.03 -17.88
CA ALA A 93 -13.04 -8.59 -18.80
C ALA A 93 -12.69 -9.65 -19.86
N PHE A 94 -12.55 -10.91 -19.43
CA PHE A 94 -12.28 -12.02 -20.36
C PHE A 94 -13.48 -12.45 -21.20
N SER A 95 -14.73 -12.16 -20.77
CA SER A 95 -15.94 -12.45 -21.54
C SER A 95 -16.20 -11.44 -22.66
N LEU A 96 -15.67 -10.22 -22.56
CA LEU A 96 -15.85 -9.19 -23.58
C LEU A 96 -15.22 -9.63 -24.91
N GLN A 97 -15.95 -9.40 -26.02
CA GLN A 97 -15.48 -9.72 -27.37
C GLN A 97 -15.40 -8.47 -28.26
N ASP A 98 -16.25 -7.49 -28.00
CA ASP A 98 -16.40 -6.30 -28.83
C ASP A 98 -15.80 -5.08 -28.14
N PRO A 99 -14.74 -4.45 -28.70
CA PRO A 99 -14.12 -3.24 -28.12
C PRO A 99 -15.05 -2.02 -28.09
N LYS A 100 -16.14 -2.03 -28.85
CA LYS A 100 -17.11 -0.92 -28.86
C LYS A 100 -18.13 -1.01 -27.74
N LYS A 101 -18.29 -2.19 -27.14
CA LYS A 101 -19.29 -2.40 -26.09
C LYS A 101 -18.72 -2.14 -24.72
N VAL A 102 -19.53 -1.50 -23.89
CA VAL A 102 -19.30 -1.35 -22.45
C VAL A 102 -19.96 -2.52 -21.71
N SER A 103 -19.30 -3.04 -20.70
CA SER A 103 -19.84 -4.14 -19.89
C SER A 103 -21.08 -3.72 -19.10
N LYS A 104 -21.80 -4.70 -18.57
CA LYS A 104 -22.67 -4.47 -17.42
C LYS A 104 -21.84 -3.99 -16.22
N ILE A 105 -22.51 -3.40 -15.23
CA ILE A 105 -21.87 -3.01 -13.98
C ILE A 105 -21.32 -4.24 -13.27
N VAL A 106 -20.06 -4.18 -12.86
CA VAL A 106 -19.34 -5.22 -12.12
C VAL A 106 -19.08 -4.71 -10.71
N GLU A 107 -19.44 -5.48 -9.72
CA GLU A 107 -19.12 -5.23 -8.33
C GLU A 107 -17.86 -6.01 -7.93
N SER A 108 -16.86 -5.33 -7.40
CA SER A 108 -15.63 -5.89 -6.88
C SER A 108 -15.37 -5.41 -5.46
N GLU A 109 -14.32 -5.87 -4.82
CA GLU A 109 -13.92 -5.34 -3.51
C GLU A 109 -13.53 -3.85 -3.56
N PHE A 110 -13.16 -3.32 -4.73
CA PHE A 110 -12.78 -1.91 -4.93
C PHE A 110 -13.97 -0.97 -5.17
N GLY A 111 -15.15 -1.49 -5.51
CA GLY A 111 -16.34 -0.71 -5.84
C GLY A 111 -17.05 -1.23 -7.08
N PHE A 112 -17.74 -0.33 -7.78
CA PHE A 112 -18.52 -0.64 -8.97
C PHE A 112 -17.80 -0.18 -10.23
N HIS A 113 -17.70 -1.08 -11.22
CA HIS A 113 -17.00 -0.83 -12.46
C HIS A 113 -17.91 -0.98 -13.68
N ILE A 114 -17.61 -0.22 -14.72
CA ILE A 114 -17.95 -0.54 -16.10
C ILE A 114 -16.63 -0.71 -16.85
N ILE A 115 -16.59 -1.67 -17.76
CA ILE A 115 -15.37 -2.13 -18.42
C ILE A 115 -15.55 -2.10 -19.92
N GLN A 116 -14.54 -1.65 -20.64
CA GLN A 116 -14.47 -1.73 -22.10
C GLN A 116 -13.18 -2.45 -22.51
N LEU A 117 -13.32 -3.40 -23.45
CA LEU A 117 -12.18 -4.09 -24.02
C LEU A 117 -11.38 -3.15 -24.93
N ILE A 118 -10.05 -3.19 -24.86
CA ILE A 118 -9.16 -2.56 -25.83
C ILE A 118 -8.64 -3.64 -26.78
N GLU A 119 -7.99 -4.66 -26.23
CA GLU A 119 -7.35 -5.72 -27.02
C GLU A 119 -7.21 -7.02 -26.20
N LYS A 120 -7.19 -8.16 -26.90
CA LYS A 120 -6.83 -9.46 -26.33
C LYS A 120 -5.57 -10.01 -27.00
N ARG A 121 -4.66 -10.55 -26.19
CA ARG A 121 -3.44 -11.22 -26.66
C ARG A 121 -3.23 -12.51 -25.88
N GLY A 122 -3.56 -13.64 -26.51
CA GLY A 122 -3.43 -14.94 -25.86
C GLY A 122 -4.24 -15.01 -24.57
N ASP A 123 -3.56 -15.26 -23.47
CA ASP A 123 -4.10 -15.37 -22.10
C ASP A 123 -4.20 -14.04 -21.35
N ARG A 124 -3.96 -12.90 -22.03
CA ARG A 124 -3.99 -11.56 -21.44
C ARG A 124 -5.01 -10.68 -22.15
N VAL A 125 -5.61 -9.78 -21.36
CA VAL A 125 -6.53 -8.76 -21.88
C VAL A 125 -6.03 -7.37 -21.47
N ASN A 126 -6.16 -6.42 -22.40
CA ASN A 126 -6.04 -4.99 -22.12
C ASN A 126 -7.45 -4.40 -22.10
N THR A 127 -7.82 -3.82 -20.97
CA THR A 127 -9.12 -3.20 -20.77
C THR A 127 -8.96 -1.78 -20.23
N ARG A 128 -10.00 -0.99 -20.38
CA ARG A 128 -10.18 0.25 -19.65
C ARG A 128 -11.41 0.16 -18.78
N HIS A 129 -11.40 0.85 -17.65
CA HIS A 129 -12.53 0.87 -16.74
C HIS A 129 -12.84 2.26 -16.17
N ILE A 130 -14.04 2.40 -15.67
CA ILE A 130 -14.44 3.49 -14.79
C ILE A 130 -14.85 2.85 -13.47
N LEU A 131 -14.19 3.24 -12.40
CA LEU A 131 -14.50 2.83 -11.03
C LEU A 131 -15.22 3.96 -10.31
N LEU A 132 -16.34 3.65 -9.69
CA LEU A 132 -17.01 4.52 -8.73
C LEU A 132 -17.25 3.76 -7.42
N ARG A 133 -17.12 4.48 -6.29
CA ARG A 133 -17.39 3.97 -4.95
C ARG A 133 -18.62 4.64 -4.36
N PRO A 134 -19.53 3.89 -3.73
CA PRO A 134 -20.60 4.52 -2.95
C PRO A 134 -19.96 5.27 -1.77
N LYS A 135 -20.43 6.49 -1.54
CA LYS A 135 -19.93 7.34 -0.47
C LYS A 135 -20.55 6.91 0.87
N VAL A 136 -19.75 6.99 1.90
CA VAL A 136 -20.22 6.82 3.26
C VAL A 136 -20.63 8.19 3.79
N SER A 137 -21.80 8.31 4.43
CA SER A 137 -22.19 9.56 5.03
C SER A 137 -21.53 9.73 6.41
N GLU A 138 -21.43 10.99 6.87
CA GLU A 138 -20.92 11.31 8.21
C GLU A 138 -21.66 10.58 9.33
N LYS A 139 -22.95 10.29 9.12
CA LYS A 139 -23.77 9.57 10.09
C LYS A 139 -23.28 8.13 10.27
N GLU A 140 -23.09 7.38 9.20
CA GLU A 140 -22.62 6.00 9.25
C GLU A 140 -21.19 5.90 9.79
N LEU A 141 -20.33 6.88 9.46
CA LEU A 141 -19.00 6.99 10.06
C LEU A 141 -19.06 7.21 11.56
N THR A 142 -19.91 8.15 12.01
CA THR A 142 -20.10 8.44 13.43
C THR A 142 -20.63 7.21 14.18
N GLU A 143 -21.60 6.50 13.61
CA GLU A 143 -22.15 5.27 14.21
C GLU A 143 -21.10 4.16 14.29
N ALA A 144 -20.27 3.97 13.27
CA ALA A 144 -19.20 3.00 13.26
C ALA A 144 -18.10 3.35 14.29
N CYS A 145 -17.72 4.62 14.38
CA CYS A 145 -16.78 5.10 15.39
C CYS A 145 -17.32 4.92 16.82
N ALA A 146 -18.58 5.28 17.07
CA ALA A 146 -19.21 5.09 18.37
C ALA A 146 -19.24 3.61 18.78
N ARG A 147 -19.48 2.71 17.84
CA ARG A 147 -19.41 1.26 18.09
C ARG A 147 -18.01 0.82 18.47
N LEU A 148 -16.96 1.32 17.79
CA LEU A 148 -15.56 1.03 18.12
C LEU A 148 -15.17 1.61 19.50
N ASP A 149 -15.63 2.82 19.82
CA ASP A 149 -15.39 3.40 21.14
C ASP A 149 -16.00 2.55 22.26
N SER A 150 -17.23 2.05 22.06
CA SER A 150 -17.85 1.10 23.02
C SER A 150 -17.03 -0.19 23.18
N ILE A 151 -16.48 -0.72 22.08
CA ILE A 151 -15.59 -1.90 22.11
C ILE A 151 -14.30 -1.56 22.85
N ALA A 152 -13.70 -0.40 22.59
CA ALA A 152 -12.51 0.04 23.30
C ALA A 152 -12.75 0.18 24.82
N ASP A 153 -13.92 0.69 25.22
CA ASP A 153 -14.30 0.79 26.63
C ASP A 153 -14.49 -0.58 27.28
N ASP A 154 -15.07 -1.54 26.56
CA ASP A 154 -15.22 -2.92 27.02
C ASP A 154 -13.86 -3.61 27.20
N ILE A 155 -12.90 -3.35 26.30
CA ILE A 155 -11.53 -3.85 26.44
C ILE A 155 -10.83 -3.20 27.65
N ARG A 156 -10.98 -1.88 27.83
CA ARG A 156 -10.43 -1.15 29.00
C ARG A 156 -11.02 -1.67 30.31
N ALA A 157 -12.28 -2.08 30.28
CA ALA A 157 -12.98 -2.72 31.41
C ALA A 157 -12.62 -4.20 31.62
N ASN A 158 -11.68 -4.75 30.83
CA ASN A 158 -11.23 -6.15 30.85
C ASN A 158 -12.35 -7.18 30.63
N LYS A 159 -13.41 -6.85 29.87
CA LYS A 159 -14.44 -7.81 29.50
C LYS A 159 -13.93 -8.86 28.51
N PHE A 160 -13.01 -8.46 27.63
CA PHE A 160 -12.27 -9.30 26.70
C PHE A 160 -10.96 -8.58 26.29
N THR A 161 -10.06 -9.30 25.65
CA THR A 161 -8.77 -8.73 25.25
C THR A 161 -8.86 -8.01 23.88
N PHE A 162 -7.90 -7.15 23.58
CA PHE A 162 -7.78 -6.54 22.24
C PHE A 162 -7.60 -7.61 21.17
N ASP A 163 -6.85 -8.67 21.47
CA ASP A 163 -6.57 -9.79 20.60
C ASP A 163 -7.85 -10.55 20.22
N ASP A 164 -8.72 -10.83 21.21
CA ASP A 164 -10.01 -11.48 20.98
C ASP A 164 -10.92 -10.59 20.12
N ALA A 165 -10.98 -9.29 20.45
CA ALA A 165 -11.76 -8.32 19.69
C ALA A 165 -11.26 -8.22 18.24
N ALA A 166 -9.95 -8.19 18.01
CA ALA A 166 -9.39 -8.15 16.68
C ALA A 166 -9.78 -9.38 15.85
N ALA A 167 -9.69 -10.57 16.43
CA ALA A 167 -10.02 -11.82 15.74
C ALA A 167 -11.51 -11.92 15.35
N VAL A 168 -12.41 -11.41 16.22
CA VAL A 168 -13.88 -11.59 16.05
C VAL A 168 -14.53 -10.39 15.34
N ILE A 169 -14.10 -9.16 15.66
CA ILE A 169 -14.79 -7.93 15.28
C ILE A 169 -14.12 -7.23 14.11
N SER A 170 -12.78 -7.28 14.02
CA SER A 170 -12.05 -6.56 12.97
C SER A 170 -12.42 -7.04 11.57
N GLN A 171 -12.66 -6.08 10.69
CA GLN A 171 -12.90 -6.33 9.26
C GLN A 171 -11.63 -6.18 8.42
N ASP A 172 -10.50 -5.84 9.03
CA ASP A 172 -9.21 -5.84 8.37
C ASP A 172 -8.72 -7.28 8.14
N LYS A 173 -8.67 -7.68 6.88
CA LYS A 173 -8.29 -9.04 6.48
C LYS A 173 -6.83 -9.37 6.79
N ASP A 174 -5.96 -8.37 6.83
CA ASP A 174 -4.52 -8.54 6.98
C ASP A 174 -4.12 -8.76 8.44
N THR A 175 -4.74 -8.03 9.35
CA THR A 175 -4.37 -8.05 10.78
C THR A 175 -5.28 -8.92 11.63
N ARG A 176 -6.54 -9.14 11.21
CA ARG A 176 -7.54 -9.90 11.97
C ARG A 176 -7.03 -11.27 12.43
N ASN A 177 -6.41 -12.03 11.53
CA ASN A 177 -5.89 -13.37 11.83
C ASN A 177 -4.56 -13.35 12.59
N ASN A 178 -3.96 -12.17 12.77
CA ASN A 178 -2.73 -11.93 13.52
C ASN A 178 -3.01 -11.08 14.77
N HIS A 179 -4.15 -11.31 15.45
CA HIS A 179 -4.51 -10.61 16.68
C HIS A 179 -4.53 -9.07 16.56
N GLY A 180 -4.79 -8.57 15.37
CA GLY A 180 -4.75 -7.14 15.07
C GLY A 180 -3.35 -6.55 14.88
N ILE A 181 -2.28 -7.33 15.00
CA ILE A 181 -0.90 -6.84 14.87
C ILE A 181 -0.64 -6.40 13.43
N MET A 182 -0.28 -5.14 13.28
CA MET A 182 0.17 -4.60 12.01
C MET A 182 1.56 -5.16 11.66
N VAL A 183 1.79 -5.36 10.38
CA VAL A 183 3.07 -5.87 9.86
C VAL A 183 3.64 -4.92 8.82
N ASN A 184 4.96 -4.70 8.93
CA ASN A 184 5.77 -3.96 7.98
C ASN A 184 6.60 -4.93 7.15
N ILE A 185 6.75 -4.67 5.88
CA ILE A 185 7.63 -5.44 4.99
C ILE A 185 8.79 -4.54 4.62
N ASN A 186 9.98 -4.90 5.06
CA ASN A 186 11.19 -4.20 4.64
C ASN A 186 11.40 -4.43 3.13
N GLU A 187 11.28 -3.37 2.34
CA GLU A 187 11.34 -3.42 0.87
C GLU A 187 12.70 -3.95 0.36
N HIS A 188 13.77 -3.76 1.11
CA HIS A 188 15.11 -4.17 0.71
C HIS A 188 15.42 -5.64 1.03
N SER A 189 14.97 -6.12 2.19
CA SER A 189 15.23 -7.48 2.65
C SER A 189 14.07 -8.45 2.41
N GLY A 190 12.86 -7.94 2.18
CA GLY A 190 11.62 -8.72 2.11
C GLY A 190 11.22 -9.34 3.46
N ILE A 191 11.87 -8.95 4.55
CA ILE A 191 11.58 -9.48 5.90
C ILE A 191 10.35 -8.78 6.45
N THR A 192 9.39 -9.59 6.88
CA THR A 192 8.19 -9.11 7.59
C THR A 192 8.50 -8.91 9.07
N THR A 193 8.15 -7.75 9.61
CA THR A 193 8.32 -7.38 11.02
C THR A 193 7.07 -6.70 11.55
N SER A 194 6.80 -6.82 12.85
CA SER A 194 5.76 -6.05 13.55
C SER A 194 6.22 -4.65 13.99
N LYS A 195 7.51 -4.37 13.84
CA LYS A 195 8.10 -3.08 14.24
C LYS A 195 8.00 -2.08 13.11
N PHE A 196 7.50 -0.89 13.43
CA PHE A 196 7.40 0.24 12.53
C PHE A 196 8.23 1.41 13.06
N GLN A 197 8.92 2.09 12.18
CA GLN A 197 9.28 3.48 12.44
C GLN A 197 8.01 4.34 12.25
N MET A 198 7.94 5.49 12.91
CA MET A 198 6.74 6.34 12.83
C MET A 198 6.39 6.77 11.39
N GLN A 199 7.38 6.92 10.54
CA GLN A 199 7.21 7.29 9.12
C GLN A 199 6.68 6.15 8.25
N ASP A 200 6.80 4.89 8.69
CA ASP A 200 6.36 3.70 7.95
C ASP A 200 4.91 3.33 8.28
N LEU A 201 4.32 3.96 9.30
CA LEU A 201 2.91 3.80 9.64
C LEU A 201 2.02 4.61 8.69
N PRO A 202 0.80 4.12 8.38
CA PRO A 202 -0.21 4.95 7.74
C PRO A 202 -0.39 6.27 8.49
N GLN A 203 -0.48 7.37 7.75
CA GLN A 203 -0.40 8.73 8.32
C GLN A 203 -1.41 8.96 9.45
N ASP A 204 -2.63 8.44 9.31
CA ASP A 204 -3.69 8.64 10.32
C ASP A 204 -3.41 7.82 11.58
N VAL A 205 -2.86 6.61 11.44
CA VAL A 205 -2.40 5.77 12.56
C VAL A 205 -1.23 6.45 13.28
N ALA A 206 -0.23 6.93 12.53
CA ALA A 206 0.94 7.60 13.11
C ALA A 206 0.55 8.82 13.97
N LYS A 207 -0.37 9.67 13.50
CA LYS A 207 -0.87 10.83 14.25
C LYS A 207 -1.51 10.47 15.60
N VAL A 208 -2.16 9.31 15.65
CA VAL A 208 -2.81 8.81 16.87
C VAL A 208 -1.77 8.20 17.80
N VAL A 209 -0.94 7.30 17.28
CA VAL A 209 0.07 6.55 18.04
C VAL A 209 1.13 7.46 18.66
N ASP A 210 1.50 8.56 18.01
CA ASP A 210 2.49 9.52 18.51
C ASP A 210 2.17 10.05 19.92
N LYS A 211 0.87 10.23 20.21
CA LYS A 211 0.35 10.76 21.48
C LYS A 211 0.04 9.71 22.53
N MET A 212 0.22 8.41 22.20
CA MET A 212 -0.18 7.31 23.06
C MET A 212 0.94 6.80 23.95
N ASN A 213 0.57 6.28 25.10
CA ASN A 213 1.44 5.51 25.99
C ASN A 213 1.35 4.02 25.67
N VAL A 214 2.40 3.25 26.01
CA VAL A 214 2.40 1.79 25.85
C VAL A 214 1.25 1.15 26.63
N GLY A 215 0.49 0.28 25.99
CA GLY A 215 -0.68 -0.37 26.53
C GLY A 215 -1.99 0.41 26.34
N GLU A 216 -1.92 1.67 25.94
CA GLU A 216 -3.10 2.51 25.74
C GLU A 216 -3.86 2.11 24.47
N ILE A 217 -5.19 2.26 24.51
CA ILE A 217 -6.08 2.07 23.38
C ILE A 217 -6.62 3.45 22.99
N SER A 218 -6.56 3.79 21.70
CA SER A 218 -7.04 5.07 21.19
C SER A 218 -8.55 5.21 21.30
N LYS A 219 -9.06 6.42 21.11
CA LYS A 219 -10.43 6.63 20.66
C LYS A 219 -10.57 6.20 19.21
N ALA A 220 -11.79 5.94 18.76
CA ALA A 220 -12.08 5.66 17.37
C ALA A 220 -11.75 6.90 16.49
N PHE A 221 -11.17 6.62 15.33
CA PHE A 221 -10.87 7.63 14.31
C PHE A 221 -11.17 7.06 12.93
N THR A 222 -11.33 7.94 11.96
CA THR A 222 -11.50 7.57 10.55
C THR A 222 -10.18 7.56 9.82
N MET A 223 -9.99 6.61 8.92
CA MET A 223 -8.84 6.52 8.04
C MET A 223 -9.23 5.95 6.68
N ILE A 224 -8.40 6.19 5.68
CA ILE A 224 -8.55 5.56 4.36
C ILE A 224 -7.68 4.31 4.33
N ASN A 225 -8.31 3.17 4.04
CA ASN A 225 -7.55 1.94 3.77
C ASN A 225 -6.83 2.09 2.43
N GLU A 226 -5.51 2.10 2.47
CA GLU A 226 -4.66 2.34 1.28
C GLU A 226 -4.80 1.26 0.21
N LYS A 227 -5.23 0.04 0.56
CA LYS A 227 -5.35 -1.08 -0.37
C LYS A 227 -6.57 -0.99 -1.28
N ASP A 228 -7.72 -0.65 -0.69
CA ASP A 228 -8.98 -0.60 -1.42
C ASP A 228 -9.56 0.81 -1.54
N GLY A 229 -8.92 1.79 -0.90
CA GLY A 229 -9.31 3.19 -0.91
C GLY A 229 -10.63 3.47 -0.20
N LYS A 230 -11.10 2.55 0.65
CA LYS A 230 -12.34 2.72 1.43
C LYS A 230 -12.07 3.48 2.71
N GLU A 231 -13.04 4.29 3.09
CA GLU A 231 -13.06 4.94 4.37
C GLU A 231 -13.53 3.96 5.45
N VAL A 232 -12.73 3.82 6.51
CA VAL A 232 -12.99 2.90 7.62
C VAL A 232 -12.80 3.63 8.95
N CYS A 233 -13.49 3.14 9.97
CA CYS A 233 -13.22 3.54 11.36
C CYS A 233 -12.23 2.56 11.98
N ALA A 234 -11.33 3.07 12.80
CA ALA A 234 -10.28 2.28 13.45
C ALA A 234 -10.09 2.66 14.92
N ILE A 235 -9.69 1.70 15.73
CA ILE A 235 -9.03 1.90 17.02
C ILE A 235 -7.69 1.20 16.99
N VAL A 236 -6.71 1.77 17.65
CA VAL A 236 -5.36 1.22 17.76
C VAL A 236 -4.95 1.05 19.21
N LYS A 237 -4.09 0.05 19.45
CA LYS A 237 -3.43 -0.15 20.73
C LYS A 237 -1.93 -0.08 20.51
N LEU A 238 -1.25 0.77 21.26
CA LEU A 238 0.21 0.82 21.26
C LEU A 238 0.74 -0.32 22.13
N LYS A 239 1.26 -1.38 21.49
CA LYS A 239 1.73 -2.58 22.18
C LYS A 239 3.11 -2.40 22.81
N THR A 240 4.06 -1.87 22.03
CA THR A 240 5.41 -1.56 22.47
C THR A 240 5.91 -0.28 21.85
N LYS A 241 6.82 0.41 22.55
CA LYS A 241 7.54 1.59 22.06
C LYS A 241 8.98 1.50 22.51
N ILE A 242 9.90 1.40 21.57
CA ILE A 242 11.34 1.42 21.79
C ILE A 242 11.81 2.80 21.36
N ASN A 243 12.28 3.60 22.30
CA ASN A 243 12.78 4.95 22.00
C ASN A 243 14.02 4.88 21.14
N GLY A 244 14.21 5.89 20.30
CA GLY A 244 15.40 6.00 19.46
C GLY A 244 16.68 6.04 20.31
N HIS A 245 17.67 5.27 19.88
CA HIS A 245 18.94 5.11 20.61
C HIS A 245 20.10 4.79 19.65
N LYS A 246 21.34 4.94 20.14
CA LYS A 246 22.50 4.43 19.41
C LYS A 246 22.47 2.90 19.43
N ALA A 247 22.66 2.29 18.27
CA ALA A 247 22.56 0.82 18.11
C ALA A 247 23.46 0.08 19.09
N THR A 248 22.95 -1.03 19.62
CA THR A 248 23.68 -1.97 20.45
C THR A 248 23.67 -3.36 19.80
N ILE A 249 24.73 -4.16 20.03
CA ILE A 249 24.77 -5.53 19.50
C ILE A 249 23.71 -6.44 20.17
N ALA A 250 23.34 -6.13 21.41
CA ALA A 250 22.43 -6.97 22.17
C ALA A 250 20.98 -6.82 21.68
N GLU A 251 20.57 -5.60 21.36
CA GLU A 251 19.17 -5.27 21.07
C GLU A 251 18.93 -5.16 19.56
N ASP A 252 19.92 -4.65 18.79
CA ASP A 252 19.75 -4.27 17.39
C ASP A 252 20.55 -5.14 16.42
N TYR A 253 20.82 -6.39 16.78
CA TYR A 253 21.66 -7.28 15.98
C TYR A 253 21.15 -7.46 14.55
N GLN A 254 19.84 -7.53 14.33
CA GLN A 254 19.26 -7.72 13.00
C GLN A 254 19.41 -6.47 12.16
N ASP A 255 19.09 -5.31 12.70
CA ASP A 255 19.25 -4.01 12.03
C ASP A 255 20.73 -3.76 11.66
N LEU A 256 21.64 -4.03 12.60
CA LEU A 256 23.09 -3.97 12.35
C LEU A 256 23.55 -4.99 11.30
N LYS A 257 22.95 -6.17 11.25
CA LYS A 257 23.24 -7.16 10.24
C LYS A 257 22.82 -6.69 8.85
N GLU A 258 21.66 -6.08 8.71
CA GLU A 258 21.19 -5.51 7.45
C GLU A 258 22.15 -4.42 6.95
N ILE A 259 22.51 -3.45 7.81
CA ILE A 259 23.47 -2.40 7.47
C ILE A 259 24.81 -2.99 6.98
N VAL A 260 25.31 -4.01 7.67
CA VAL A 260 26.57 -4.65 7.29
C VAL A 260 26.42 -5.40 5.96
N MET A 261 25.28 -6.06 5.73
CA MET A 261 25.01 -6.78 4.49
C MET A 261 24.91 -5.83 3.30
N ASP A 262 24.21 -4.70 3.45
CA ASP A 262 24.08 -3.71 2.38
C ASP A 262 25.42 -3.07 2.03
N LYS A 263 26.22 -2.71 3.04
CA LYS A 263 27.59 -2.24 2.81
C LYS A 263 28.44 -3.27 2.05
N ARG A 264 28.37 -4.54 2.44
CA ARG A 264 29.08 -5.60 1.73
C ARG A 264 28.58 -5.83 0.32
N ARG A 265 27.29 -5.76 0.09
CA ARG A 265 26.72 -5.84 -1.26
C ARG A 265 27.25 -4.72 -2.14
N GLU A 266 27.26 -3.48 -1.64
CA GLU A 266 27.82 -2.34 -2.36
C GLU A 266 29.32 -2.52 -2.63
N GLU A 267 30.12 -2.95 -1.67
CA GLU A 267 31.56 -3.24 -1.86
C GLU A 267 31.81 -4.32 -2.92
N VAL A 268 31.01 -5.39 -2.92
CA VAL A 268 31.09 -6.46 -3.92
C VAL A 268 30.70 -5.96 -5.29
N LEU A 269 29.63 -5.17 -5.37
CA LEU A 269 29.14 -4.57 -6.62
C LEU A 269 30.19 -3.62 -7.20
N GLN A 270 30.77 -2.74 -6.39
CA GLN A 270 31.83 -1.84 -6.83
C GLN A 270 33.04 -2.62 -7.37
N LYS A 271 33.51 -3.64 -6.66
CA LYS A 271 34.62 -4.50 -7.12
C LYS A 271 34.29 -5.20 -8.44
N TRP A 272 33.06 -5.70 -8.57
CA TRP A 272 32.60 -6.34 -9.80
C TRP A 272 32.55 -5.35 -10.98
N ILE A 273 32.01 -4.13 -10.76
CA ILE A 273 31.95 -3.07 -11.78
C ILE A 273 33.36 -2.68 -12.21
N LEU A 274 34.28 -2.42 -11.28
CA LEU A 274 35.67 -2.07 -11.57
C LEU A 274 36.37 -3.19 -12.37
N ASN A 275 36.11 -4.46 -12.04
CA ASN A 275 36.64 -5.58 -12.79
C ASN A 275 36.05 -5.63 -14.21
N LYS A 276 34.75 -5.41 -14.37
CA LYS A 276 34.08 -5.36 -15.68
C LYS A 276 34.57 -4.20 -16.53
N GLN A 277 34.76 -3.02 -15.96
CA GLN A 277 35.31 -1.85 -16.65
C GLN A 277 36.70 -2.14 -17.28
N LYS A 278 37.54 -2.92 -16.60
CA LYS A 278 38.87 -3.30 -17.10
C LYS A 278 38.83 -4.22 -18.33
N HIS A 279 37.79 -5.08 -18.40
CA HIS A 279 37.70 -6.16 -19.39
C HIS A 279 36.58 -5.93 -20.43
N THR A 280 35.89 -4.81 -20.39
CA THR A 280 34.79 -4.48 -21.31
C THR A 280 35.14 -3.21 -22.08
N TYR A 281 34.94 -3.24 -23.39
CA TYR A 281 35.05 -2.02 -24.18
C TYR A 281 33.82 -1.15 -23.91
N VAL A 282 34.06 0.05 -23.45
CA VAL A 282 33.01 1.06 -23.22
C VAL A 282 33.41 2.34 -23.94
N ARG A 283 32.50 2.86 -24.77
CA ARG A 283 32.65 4.15 -25.43
C ARG A 283 31.57 5.10 -24.92
N ILE A 284 31.99 6.19 -24.29
CA ILE A 284 31.10 7.25 -23.82
C ILE A 284 31.25 8.43 -24.79
N ASN A 285 30.12 8.97 -25.28
CA ASN A 285 30.11 10.15 -26.12
C ASN A 285 30.71 11.33 -25.36
N GLU A 286 31.49 12.16 -26.03
CA GLU A 286 32.23 13.30 -25.46
C GLU A 286 31.34 14.24 -24.62
N ASN A 287 30.09 14.42 -25.03
CA ASN A 287 29.11 15.24 -24.30
C ASN A 287 28.76 14.70 -22.91
N TRP A 288 28.99 13.42 -22.68
CA TRP A 288 28.64 12.73 -21.43
C TRP A 288 29.86 12.34 -20.57
N GLN A 289 31.08 12.57 -21.05
CA GLN A 289 32.32 12.22 -20.35
C GLN A 289 32.52 13.03 -19.06
N LYS A 290 31.91 14.22 -18.96
CA LYS A 290 31.99 15.10 -17.80
C LYS A 290 30.86 14.86 -16.76
N CYS A 291 29.99 13.87 -17.01
CA CYS A 291 28.91 13.55 -16.07
C CYS A 291 29.48 12.90 -14.77
N ASP A 292 28.83 13.17 -13.68
CA ASP A 292 29.13 12.50 -12.40
C ASP A 292 28.52 11.11 -12.41
N PHE A 293 29.34 10.10 -12.68
CA PHE A 293 28.90 8.71 -12.70
C PHE A 293 28.88 8.12 -11.29
N LYS A 294 27.80 7.44 -10.92
CA LYS A 294 27.68 6.73 -9.64
C LYS A 294 28.88 5.84 -9.33
N TYR A 295 29.50 5.24 -10.35
CA TYR A 295 30.71 4.45 -10.25
C TYR A 295 31.82 5.09 -11.11
N PRO A 296 32.94 5.49 -10.53
CA PRO A 296 34.03 6.13 -11.28
C PRO A 296 34.76 5.12 -12.19
N GLY A 297 35.50 5.64 -13.19
CA GLY A 297 36.36 4.79 -14.04
C GLY A 297 35.72 4.37 -15.37
N TRP A 298 34.55 4.90 -15.74
CA TRP A 298 33.95 4.68 -17.06
C TRP A 298 34.65 5.45 -18.17
N VAL A 299 35.18 6.64 -17.89
CA VAL A 299 35.97 7.44 -18.83
C VAL A 299 37.44 7.06 -18.62
N LYS A 300 38.05 6.43 -19.61
CA LYS A 300 39.49 6.17 -19.62
C LYS A 300 40.18 7.42 -20.20
N ASN A 301 41.01 8.05 -19.38
CA ASN A 301 41.94 9.06 -19.90
C ASN A 301 43.07 8.25 -20.58
N ASP A 302 43.14 8.31 -21.91
CA ASP A 302 44.23 7.74 -22.71
C ASP A 302 45.56 8.42 -22.35
#